data_07d47506a9e959d08fd60521052f2ef8
#
_entry.id   07d47506a9e959d08fd60521052f2ef8
#
_cell.length_a   1.000
_cell.length_b   1.000
_cell.length_c   1.000
_cell.angle_alpha   90.00
_cell.angle_beta   90.00
_cell.angle_gamma   90.00
#
_symmetry.space_group_name_H-M   'P 1'
#
loop_
_entity.id
_entity.type
_entity.pdbx_description
1 polymer ?
#
loop_
_entity_poly.entity_id
_entity_poly.type
_entity_poly.pdbx_seq_one_letter_code
_entity_poly.pdbx_strand_id
1 'polypeptide(L)'
;MRKPLLLFLPKRMMVLALPLMLSLCSYAATVTSQLSVNMKTDKACYVPGQTVTFVAEGNIPSSAKVRYRYGSHVLLVQDFSEVTKSKQWTWLPPSTDYQGYLVELYTEGSGVENILGTIAVDVSSNWKRFPRYGFVADFDNYSSTVDKNANIKSEMAYLNRLHINGVQFQDWQWMHHRPVKLNGDGSLTQWYTDISNRCVGVEYVKNYIATQHAYGMKSIFYNLCFGAWKDAANDGVKSQWALMKKDGNGNYYQDYHGLPSSWASNIYLQVPGNGDWQQYMVERNKEVYGNFDFDGFQIDQLGYRGTVYDANHQKVDLPSGYGSFIDAMKQAHPEKSLIMNVVRIGYNQYIVDTAHHQIHKRYVFQVEFIPLLRYIIFHK
;
A
#
# COMPACT_ATOMS: atom_id res chain seq x y z
N MET A 1 -39.74 63.35 -30.26
CA MET A 1 -39.61 63.57 -31.72
C MET A 1 -38.11 63.81 -32.01
N ARG A 2 -37.43 62.93 -32.63
CA ARG A 2 -36.26 63.21 -33.50
C ARG A 2 -35.98 61.88 -34.25
N LYS A 3 -36.00 61.96 -35.59
CA LYS A 3 -35.91 60.86 -36.56
C LYS A 3 -34.49 60.34 -36.68
N PRO A 4 -34.30 59.07 -37.09
CA PRO A 4 -32.97 58.49 -37.35
C PRO A 4 -32.45 58.95 -38.74
N LEU A 5 -31.14 59.15 -38.76
CA LEU A 5 -30.39 59.52 -39.97
C LEU A 5 -29.93 58.25 -40.64
N LEU A 6 -30.42 57.94 -41.84
CA LEU A 6 -29.90 56.95 -42.74
C LEU A 6 -28.62 57.43 -43.39
N LEU A 7 -27.51 56.80 -43.20
CA LEU A 7 -26.31 56.96 -44.01
C LEU A 7 -26.25 55.89 -45.08
N PHE A 8 -26.33 56.32 -46.34
CA PHE A 8 -26.04 55.47 -47.51
C PHE A 8 -24.56 55.28 -47.64
N LEU A 9 -24.12 54.02 -47.76
CA LEU A 9 -22.77 53.60 -48.18
C LEU A 9 -22.82 53.08 -49.61
N PRO A 10 -21.84 53.44 -50.48
CA PRO A 10 -21.88 53.04 -51.89
C PRO A 10 -21.46 51.61 -52.14
N LYS A 11 -22.17 50.94 -53.04
CA LYS A 11 -21.79 49.73 -53.67
C LYS A 11 -20.51 49.91 -54.50
N ARG A 12 -19.48 49.08 -54.19
CA ARG A 12 -18.52 48.50 -55.15
C ARG A 12 -17.22 48.20 -54.39
N MET A 13 -16.96 46.93 -54.11
CA MET A 13 -15.94 46.05 -54.64
C MET A 13 -15.94 44.74 -53.85
N MET A 14 -16.57 43.77 -54.49
CA MET A 14 -16.51 42.40 -54.02
C MET A 14 -15.17 41.82 -54.49
N VAL A 15 -14.13 41.90 -53.66
CA VAL A 15 -12.92 41.13 -53.83
C VAL A 15 -13.18 39.74 -53.23
N LEU A 16 -13.28 38.73 -54.07
CA LEU A 16 -13.25 37.33 -53.64
C LEU A 16 -11.89 37.06 -53.07
N ALA A 17 -11.72 37.22 -51.75
CA ALA A 17 -10.68 36.56 -50.99
C ALA A 17 -11.20 35.14 -50.71
N LEU A 18 -10.83 34.18 -51.55
CA LEU A 18 -10.93 32.76 -51.24
C LEU A 18 -10.02 32.49 -50.05
N PRO A 19 -10.54 32.15 -48.84
CA PRO A 19 -9.65 31.65 -47.81
C PRO A 19 -9.20 30.27 -48.28
N LEU A 20 -7.94 30.18 -48.61
CA LEU A 20 -7.23 28.89 -48.68
C LEU A 20 -7.25 28.35 -47.24
N MET A 21 -8.35 27.73 -46.86
CA MET A 21 -8.36 26.82 -45.72
C MET A 21 -7.48 25.61 -46.09
N LEU A 22 -6.21 25.74 -45.87
CA LEU A 22 -5.38 24.57 -45.60
C LEU A 22 -6.02 23.87 -44.39
N SER A 23 -6.90 22.92 -44.65
CA SER A 23 -7.30 21.94 -43.68
C SER A 23 -6.03 21.17 -43.37
N LEU A 24 -5.33 21.60 -42.32
CA LEU A 24 -4.45 20.71 -41.57
C LEU A 24 -5.37 19.61 -40.99
N CYS A 25 -5.73 18.63 -41.82
CA CYS A 25 -6.15 17.35 -41.33
C CYS A 25 -4.97 16.81 -40.54
N SER A 26 -4.93 17.12 -39.27
CA SER A 26 -4.19 16.29 -38.33
C SER A 26 -4.82 14.90 -38.45
N TYR A 27 -4.20 14.05 -39.26
CA TYR A 27 -4.49 12.64 -39.20
C TYR A 27 -4.09 12.17 -37.82
N ALA A 28 -5.04 12.19 -36.89
CA ALA A 28 -4.87 11.45 -35.66
C ALA A 28 -4.69 9.98 -36.08
N ALA A 29 -3.52 9.44 -35.86
CA ALA A 29 -3.28 8.03 -36.13
C ALA A 29 -4.32 7.20 -35.38
N THR A 30 -4.94 6.26 -36.04
CA THR A 30 -5.83 5.32 -35.38
C THR A 30 -5.00 4.46 -34.45
N VAL A 31 -5.26 4.53 -33.15
CA VAL A 31 -4.57 3.71 -32.16
C VAL A 31 -5.39 2.46 -31.91
N THR A 32 -4.78 1.29 -32.11
CA THR A 32 -5.33 0.00 -31.71
C THR A 32 -4.45 -0.58 -30.60
N SER A 33 -5.03 -1.45 -29.77
CA SER A 33 -4.27 -2.17 -28.76
C SER A 33 -4.54 -3.67 -28.89
N GLN A 34 -3.48 -4.42 -29.17
CA GLN A 34 -3.48 -5.87 -29.09
C GLN A 34 -2.31 -6.27 -28.19
N LEU A 35 -2.56 -6.25 -26.85
CA LEU A 35 -1.52 -6.51 -25.86
C LEU A 35 -1.06 -7.97 -25.95
N SER A 36 -0.01 -8.20 -26.72
CA SER A 36 0.62 -9.51 -26.96
C SER A 36 1.99 -9.64 -26.29
N VAL A 37 2.48 -8.54 -25.71
CA VAL A 37 3.78 -8.47 -25.03
C VAL A 37 3.57 -8.13 -23.56
N ASN A 38 4.11 -8.99 -22.69
CA ASN A 38 4.15 -8.77 -21.25
C ASN A 38 5.40 -7.98 -20.89
N MET A 39 5.23 -6.74 -20.41
CA MET A 39 6.33 -5.89 -19.97
C MET A 39 6.44 -5.92 -18.45
N LYS A 40 7.68 -5.92 -17.94
CA LYS A 40 8.01 -5.93 -16.51
C LYS A 40 9.10 -4.90 -16.22
N THR A 41 9.12 -4.40 -15.00
CA THR A 41 10.21 -3.58 -14.44
C THR A 41 10.88 -4.33 -13.29
N ASP A 42 12.17 -4.01 -13.04
CA ASP A 42 12.92 -4.61 -11.93
C ASP A 42 12.48 -4.12 -10.55
N LYS A 43 11.77 -2.98 -10.46
CA LYS A 43 11.23 -2.43 -9.22
C LYS A 43 9.82 -1.89 -9.38
N ALA A 44 9.09 -1.84 -8.28
CA ALA A 44 7.75 -1.27 -8.22
C ALA A 44 7.76 0.27 -8.22
N CYS A 45 8.83 0.89 -7.71
CA CYS A 45 9.00 2.32 -7.62
C CYS A 45 10.49 2.67 -7.64
N TYR A 46 10.84 3.81 -8.20
CA TYR A 46 12.21 4.31 -8.34
C TYR A 46 12.36 5.66 -7.66
N VAL A 47 13.50 5.92 -7.06
CA VAL A 47 13.82 7.28 -6.61
C VAL A 47 14.42 8.09 -7.77
N PRO A 48 14.34 9.44 -7.74
CA PRO A 48 14.97 10.29 -8.76
C PRO A 48 16.44 9.90 -9.02
N GLY A 49 16.79 9.76 -10.29
CA GLY A 49 18.15 9.38 -10.72
C GLY A 49 18.41 7.86 -10.76
N GLN A 50 17.44 7.02 -10.42
CA GLN A 50 17.56 5.57 -10.61
C GLN A 50 17.22 5.15 -12.04
N THR A 51 18.04 4.24 -12.56
CA THR A 51 17.78 3.58 -13.84
C THR A 51 16.73 2.48 -13.68
N VAL A 52 15.80 2.44 -14.61
CA VAL A 52 14.77 1.38 -14.73
C VAL A 52 15.29 0.29 -15.65
N THR A 53 15.17 -0.96 -15.23
CA THR A 53 15.41 -2.12 -16.11
C THR A 53 14.07 -2.72 -16.52
N PHE A 54 13.86 -2.86 -17.81
CA PHE A 54 12.69 -3.49 -18.41
C PHE A 54 13.01 -4.88 -18.94
N VAL A 55 12.01 -5.74 -18.90
CA VAL A 55 11.98 -7.02 -19.59
C VAL A 55 10.67 -7.12 -20.38
N ALA A 56 10.75 -7.55 -21.64
CA ALA A 56 9.58 -7.80 -22.48
C ALA A 56 9.52 -9.28 -22.87
N GLU A 57 8.37 -9.89 -22.62
CA GLU A 57 8.09 -11.31 -22.92
C GLU A 57 7.01 -11.40 -24.00
N GLY A 58 7.25 -12.16 -25.05
CA GLY A 58 6.32 -12.33 -26.17
C GLY A 58 7.01 -12.24 -27.51
N ASN A 59 6.21 -12.26 -28.58
CA ASN A 59 6.72 -12.07 -29.94
C ASN A 59 6.72 -10.58 -30.27
N ILE A 60 7.89 -10.02 -30.52
CA ILE A 60 8.09 -8.61 -30.79
C ILE A 60 8.61 -8.46 -32.22
N PRO A 61 7.86 -7.82 -33.12
CA PRO A 61 8.30 -7.56 -34.49
C PRO A 61 9.57 -6.71 -34.53
N SER A 62 10.41 -6.92 -35.54
CA SER A 62 11.63 -6.13 -35.75
C SER A 62 11.36 -4.64 -36.02
N SER A 63 10.15 -4.31 -36.49
CA SER A 63 9.67 -2.93 -36.70
C SER A 63 9.12 -2.27 -35.44
N ALA A 64 9.15 -2.95 -34.28
CA ALA A 64 8.63 -2.39 -33.05
C ALA A 64 9.48 -1.21 -32.57
N LYS A 65 8.80 -0.24 -31.97
CA LYS A 65 9.37 0.93 -31.31
C LYS A 65 9.00 0.94 -29.85
N VAL A 66 9.86 1.51 -29.01
CA VAL A 66 9.56 1.83 -27.62
C VAL A 66 9.39 3.34 -27.46
N ARG A 67 8.32 3.73 -26.79
CA ARG A 67 7.95 5.12 -26.55
C ARG A 67 7.81 5.36 -25.05
N TYR A 68 8.42 6.45 -24.56
CA TYR A 68 8.36 6.89 -23.18
C TYR A 68 7.54 8.17 -23.11
N ARG A 69 6.53 8.22 -22.22
CA ARG A 69 5.59 9.33 -22.13
C ARG A 69 5.41 9.84 -20.71
N TYR A 70 5.16 11.14 -20.61
CA TYR A 70 4.60 11.79 -19.45
C TYR A 70 3.24 12.40 -19.84
N GLY A 71 2.16 11.81 -19.39
CA GLY A 71 0.82 12.18 -19.86
C GLY A 71 0.70 12.05 -21.39
N SER A 72 0.35 13.13 -22.07
CA SER A 72 0.28 13.20 -23.55
C SER A 72 1.64 13.50 -24.21
N HIS A 73 2.64 13.92 -23.44
CA HIS A 73 3.95 14.29 -24.00
C HIS A 73 4.81 13.06 -24.22
N VAL A 74 5.32 12.91 -25.46
CA VAL A 74 6.33 11.90 -25.80
C VAL A 74 7.70 12.48 -25.44
N LEU A 75 8.40 11.79 -24.56
CA LEU A 75 9.74 12.17 -24.10
C LEU A 75 10.84 11.61 -25.00
N LEU A 76 10.65 10.37 -25.47
CA LEU A 76 11.62 9.64 -26.26
C LEU A 76 10.92 8.55 -27.07
N VAL A 77 11.38 8.33 -28.28
CA VAL A 77 11.02 7.17 -29.13
C VAL A 77 12.32 6.56 -29.65
N GLN A 78 12.41 5.24 -29.62
CA GLN A 78 13.57 4.49 -30.11
C GLN A 78 13.10 3.24 -30.86
N ASP A 79 13.82 2.81 -31.87
CA ASP A 79 13.61 1.51 -32.47
C ASP A 79 13.99 0.40 -31.49
N PHE A 80 13.08 -0.54 -31.26
CA PHE A 80 13.27 -1.55 -30.21
C PHE A 80 14.48 -2.46 -30.49
N SER A 81 14.75 -2.75 -31.77
CA SER A 81 15.92 -3.53 -32.19
C SER A 81 17.27 -2.86 -31.92
N GLU A 82 17.28 -1.52 -31.78
CA GLU A 82 18.49 -0.76 -31.41
C GLU A 82 18.68 -0.72 -29.89
N VAL A 83 17.57 -0.74 -29.12
CA VAL A 83 17.61 -0.64 -27.66
C VAL A 83 18.05 -1.95 -27.02
N THR A 84 17.68 -3.09 -27.62
CA THR A 84 17.99 -4.40 -27.03
C THR A 84 18.04 -5.53 -28.07
N LYS A 85 18.94 -6.49 -27.83
CA LYS A 85 18.97 -7.79 -28.54
C LYS A 85 18.38 -8.92 -27.68
N SER A 86 18.25 -8.71 -26.38
CA SER A 86 17.85 -9.73 -25.39
C SER A 86 16.44 -9.52 -24.82
N LYS A 87 15.68 -8.55 -25.35
CA LYS A 87 14.38 -8.10 -24.82
C LYS A 87 14.46 -7.53 -23.39
N GLN A 88 15.66 -7.18 -22.96
CA GLN A 88 15.93 -6.46 -21.71
C GLN A 88 16.68 -5.18 -22.04
N TRP A 89 16.23 -4.05 -21.51
CA TRP A 89 16.85 -2.75 -21.75
C TRP A 89 16.69 -1.85 -20.52
N THR A 90 17.36 -0.72 -20.55
CA THR A 90 17.34 0.25 -19.46
C THR A 90 16.89 1.62 -19.94
N TRP A 91 16.35 2.38 -19.04
CA TRP A 91 16.01 3.79 -19.24
C TRP A 91 16.24 4.58 -17.94
N LEU A 92 16.82 5.76 -18.08
CA LEU A 92 16.91 6.72 -16.99
C LEU A 92 15.77 7.73 -17.15
N PRO A 93 14.72 7.67 -16.33
CA PRO A 93 13.64 8.65 -16.37
C PRO A 93 14.15 10.03 -15.96
N PRO A 94 13.43 11.12 -16.32
CA PRO A 94 13.70 12.44 -15.78
C PRO A 94 13.73 12.42 -14.24
N SER A 95 14.64 13.18 -13.65
CA SER A 95 14.86 13.22 -12.19
C SER A 95 13.80 14.00 -11.41
N THR A 96 12.70 14.41 -12.06
CA THR A 96 11.59 15.08 -11.41
C THR A 96 10.88 14.11 -10.47
N ASP A 97 10.80 14.50 -9.19
CA ASP A 97 10.17 13.68 -8.15
C ASP A 97 8.64 13.65 -8.27
N TYR A 98 8.03 12.58 -7.77
CA TYR A 98 6.57 12.38 -7.74
C TYR A 98 5.91 12.36 -9.11
N GLN A 99 6.54 11.69 -10.08
CA GLN A 99 6.01 11.54 -11.42
C GLN A 99 5.86 10.09 -11.85
N GLY A 100 4.77 9.81 -12.59
CA GLY A 100 4.53 8.55 -13.26
C GLY A 100 4.71 8.70 -14.77
N TYR A 101 5.34 7.71 -15.38
CA TYR A 101 5.57 7.63 -16.82
C TYR A 101 4.89 6.39 -17.39
N LEU A 102 4.52 6.45 -18.66
CA LEU A 102 4.04 5.31 -19.42
C LEU A 102 5.09 4.94 -20.47
N VAL A 103 5.43 3.67 -20.51
CA VAL A 103 6.30 3.08 -21.54
C VAL A 103 5.47 2.14 -22.40
N GLU A 104 5.47 2.39 -23.69
CA GLU A 104 4.68 1.67 -24.68
C GLU A 104 5.60 1.01 -25.70
N LEU A 105 5.38 -0.29 -25.92
CA LEU A 105 5.96 -1.01 -27.05
C LEU A 105 4.89 -1.09 -28.14
N TYR A 106 5.20 -0.61 -29.35
CA TYR A 106 4.21 -0.48 -30.41
C TYR A 106 4.82 -0.67 -31.79
N THR A 107 3.97 -0.93 -32.77
CA THR A 107 4.31 -0.87 -34.19
C THR A 107 3.47 0.21 -34.87
N GLU A 108 3.96 0.77 -35.95
CA GLU A 108 3.22 1.71 -36.79
C GLU A 108 3.27 1.30 -38.25
N GLY A 109 2.17 1.48 -38.98
CA GLY A 109 2.08 1.21 -40.41
C GLY A 109 0.76 1.69 -40.97
N SER A 110 0.79 2.26 -42.18
CA SER A 110 -0.41 2.72 -42.89
C SER A 110 -1.31 3.69 -42.10
N GLY A 111 -0.72 4.54 -41.25
CA GLY A 111 -1.45 5.49 -40.42
C GLY A 111 -2.12 4.86 -39.18
N VAL A 112 -1.77 3.63 -38.81
CA VAL A 112 -2.28 2.93 -37.64
C VAL A 112 -1.12 2.63 -36.69
N GLU A 113 -1.26 3.01 -35.43
CA GLU A 113 -0.41 2.54 -34.34
C GLU A 113 -1.06 1.34 -33.65
N ASN A 114 -0.29 0.27 -33.48
CA ASN A 114 -0.73 -0.91 -32.73
C ASN A 114 0.14 -1.08 -31.48
N ILE A 115 -0.47 -0.89 -30.29
CA ILE A 115 0.18 -1.05 -29.01
C ILE A 115 0.28 -2.54 -28.66
N LEU A 116 1.49 -3.04 -28.54
CA LEU A 116 1.81 -4.44 -28.24
C LEU A 116 1.91 -4.70 -26.73
N GLY A 117 2.42 -3.75 -25.98
CA GLY A 117 2.59 -3.84 -24.53
C GLY A 117 2.79 -2.48 -23.89
N THR A 118 2.41 -2.40 -22.61
CA THR A 118 2.58 -1.17 -21.80
C THR A 118 3.07 -1.51 -20.41
N ILE A 119 3.81 -0.58 -19.79
CA ILE A 119 4.17 -0.63 -18.39
C ILE A 119 4.29 0.80 -17.83
N ALA A 120 3.86 1.00 -16.61
CA ALA A 120 4.10 2.25 -15.90
C ALA A 120 5.52 2.28 -15.30
N VAL A 121 6.04 3.47 -15.07
CA VAL A 121 7.25 3.72 -14.28
C VAL A 121 6.93 4.83 -13.29
N ASP A 122 7.17 4.56 -12.03
CA ASP A 122 6.92 5.48 -10.92
C ASP A 122 8.25 6.01 -10.38
N VAL A 123 8.39 7.32 -10.34
CA VAL A 123 9.54 8.01 -9.74
C VAL A 123 9.06 8.74 -8.49
N SER A 124 9.47 8.28 -7.32
CA SER A 124 9.07 8.88 -6.03
C SER A 124 10.12 8.61 -4.96
N SER A 125 10.66 9.68 -4.37
CA SER A 125 11.57 9.58 -3.21
C SER A 125 10.84 9.19 -1.92
N ASN A 126 9.52 9.28 -1.91
CA ASN A 126 8.69 8.95 -0.75
C ASN A 126 7.48 8.11 -1.16
N TRP A 127 7.56 6.81 -0.92
CA TRP A 127 6.51 5.87 -1.26
C TRP A 127 5.13 6.23 -0.65
N LYS A 128 5.09 6.92 0.48
CA LYS A 128 3.87 7.37 1.16
C LYS A 128 3.13 8.50 0.43
N ARG A 129 3.77 9.15 -0.53
CA ARG A 129 3.13 10.20 -1.32
C ARG A 129 2.05 9.63 -2.25
N PHE A 130 2.33 8.47 -2.86
CA PHE A 130 1.42 7.74 -3.74
C PHE A 130 1.47 6.25 -3.38
N PRO A 131 0.92 5.86 -2.20
CA PRO A 131 0.98 4.50 -1.75
C PRO A 131 0.07 3.61 -2.61
N ARG A 132 0.61 2.51 -3.08
CA ARG A 132 -0.14 1.38 -3.61
C ARG A 132 0.08 0.23 -2.66
N TYR A 133 -0.93 -0.10 -1.89
CA TYR A 133 -0.81 -0.95 -0.74
C TYR A 133 -1.48 -2.30 -0.98
N GLY A 134 -0.78 -3.37 -0.70
CA GLY A 134 -1.25 -4.73 -0.76
C GLY A 134 -0.99 -5.48 0.54
N PHE A 135 -1.32 -6.77 0.59
CA PHE A 135 -1.04 -7.60 1.76
C PHE A 135 -0.64 -9.02 1.36
N VAL A 136 0.07 -9.68 2.25
CA VAL A 136 0.36 -11.12 2.24
C VAL A 136 -0.11 -11.73 3.56
N ALA A 137 -0.60 -12.97 3.53
CA ALA A 137 -1.23 -13.61 4.68
C ALA A 137 -0.91 -15.12 4.82
N ASP A 138 -0.10 -15.66 3.93
CA ASP A 138 0.27 -17.08 3.91
C ASP A 138 1.76 -17.25 4.19
N PHE A 139 2.09 -17.67 5.40
CA PHE A 139 3.46 -17.86 5.90
C PHE A 139 3.75 -19.31 6.28
N ASP A 140 2.89 -20.25 5.90
CA ASP A 140 3.08 -21.64 6.28
C ASP A 140 3.77 -22.50 5.21
N ASN A 141 4.13 -23.70 5.61
CA ASN A 141 4.78 -24.71 4.79
C ASN A 141 4.04 -26.06 4.91
N TYR A 142 2.73 -26.05 4.78
CA TYR A 142 1.93 -27.27 4.92
C TYR A 142 2.18 -28.33 3.84
N SER A 143 2.78 -27.96 2.73
CA SER A 143 3.03 -28.90 1.64
C SER A 143 4.51 -29.12 1.41
N SER A 144 4.99 -30.30 1.71
CA SER A 144 6.34 -30.75 1.33
C SER A 144 6.55 -30.83 -0.19
N THR A 145 5.49 -30.69 -1.00
CA THR A 145 5.52 -30.79 -2.46
C THR A 145 5.59 -29.42 -3.16
N VAL A 146 5.46 -28.32 -2.41
CA VAL A 146 5.44 -26.96 -2.94
C VAL A 146 6.70 -26.21 -2.53
N ASP A 147 7.46 -25.69 -3.48
CA ASP A 147 8.57 -24.78 -3.19
C ASP A 147 7.99 -23.41 -2.77
N LYS A 148 7.88 -23.19 -1.46
CA LYS A 148 7.36 -21.94 -0.89
C LYS A 148 8.18 -20.73 -1.32
N ASN A 149 9.49 -20.88 -1.47
CA ASN A 149 10.35 -19.76 -1.89
C ASN A 149 10.12 -19.38 -3.35
N ALA A 150 9.85 -20.36 -4.22
CA ALA A 150 9.44 -20.08 -5.60
C ALA A 150 8.08 -19.36 -5.67
N ASN A 151 7.12 -19.77 -4.81
CA ASN A 151 5.83 -19.09 -4.69
C ASN A 151 6.00 -17.65 -4.21
N ILE A 152 6.79 -17.38 -3.17
CA ILE A 152 7.09 -16.03 -2.67
C ILE A 152 7.63 -15.15 -3.79
N LYS A 153 8.61 -15.65 -4.56
CA LYS A 153 9.16 -14.92 -5.70
C LYS A 153 8.11 -14.61 -6.77
N SER A 154 7.25 -15.58 -7.06
CA SER A 154 6.18 -15.41 -8.05
C SER A 154 5.13 -14.39 -7.62
N GLU A 155 4.70 -14.46 -6.36
CA GLU A 155 3.76 -13.48 -5.78
C GLU A 155 4.35 -12.07 -5.77
N MET A 156 5.59 -11.91 -5.33
CA MET A 156 6.23 -10.59 -5.28
C MET A 156 6.47 -10.05 -6.68
N ALA A 157 6.81 -10.88 -7.66
CA ALA A 157 6.90 -10.48 -9.05
C ALA A 157 5.54 -10.00 -9.61
N TYR A 158 4.45 -10.65 -9.20
CA TYR A 158 3.10 -10.23 -9.57
C TYR A 158 2.72 -8.88 -8.93
N LEU A 159 2.98 -8.69 -7.64
CA LEU A 159 2.76 -7.42 -6.95
C LEU A 159 3.63 -6.29 -7.53
N ASN A 160 4.89 -6.60 -7.89
CA ASN A 160 5.78 -5.67 -8.58
C ASN A 160 5.19 -5.20 -9.91
N ARG A 161 4.64 -6.11 -10.70
CA ARG A 161 3.98 -5.77 -11.96
C ARG A 161 2.79 -4.83 -11.78
N LEU A 162 2.09 -4.92 -10.65
CA LEU A 162 1.00 -4.02 -10.26
C LEU A 162 1.50 -2.72 -9.61
N HIS A 163 2.82 -2.53 -9.53
CA HIS A 163 3.47 -1.39 -8.87
C HIS A 163 3.06 -1.21 -7.40
N ILE A 164 2.73 -2.30 -6.70
CA ILE A 164 2.53 -2.28 -5.25
C ILE A 164 3.85 -1.89 -4.59
N ASN A 165 3.85 -0.83 -3.81
CA ASN A 165 5.05 -0.28 -3.19
C ASN A 165 5.07 -0.35 -1.65
N GLY A 166 3.98 -0.84 -1.05
CA GLY A 166 3.88 -1.17 0.37
C GLY A 166 3.07 -2.44 0.57
N VAL A 167 3.53 -3.36 1.39
CA VAL A 167 2.91 -4.67 1.61
C VAL A 167 2.76 -4.94 3.10
N GLN A 168 1.52 -5.17 3.52
CA GLN A 168 1.16 -5.55 4.87
C GLN A 168 1.33 -7.06 5.05
N PHE A 169 1.83 -7.45 6.22
CA PHE A 169 1.90 -8.84 6.67
C PHE A 169 0.71 -9.10 7.60
N GLN A 170 -0.36 -9.67 7.06
CA GLN A 170 -1.61 -9.90 7.80
C GLN A 170 -1.47 -11.16 8.66
N ASP A 171 -1.82 -11.05 9.96
CA ASP A 171 -1.81 -12.16 10.93
C ASP A 171 -0.50 -12.96 10.95
N TRP A 172 0.63 -12.28 10.77
CA TRP A 172 1.96 -12.88 10.76
C TRP A 172 2.48 -13.16 12.18
N GLN A 173 1.94 -12.44 13.19
CA GLN A 173 2.43 -12.42 14.56
C GLN A 173 2.02 -13.67 15.35
N TRP A 174 2.82 -14.02 16.36
CA TRP A 174 2.48 -15.07 17.30
C TRP A 174 1.23 -14.69 18.11
N MET A 175 1.35 -13.68 18.98
CA MET A 175 0.24 -13.15 19.78
C MET A 175 0.18 -11.62 19.60
N HIS A 176 -1.01 -11.03 19.72
CA HIS A 176 -1.16 -9.59 19.53
C HIS A 176 -0.36 -8.77 20.56
N HIS A 177 -0.33 -9.21 21.82
CA HIS A 177 0.46 -8.57 22.88
C HIS A 177 1.93 -8.99 22.88
N ARG A 178 2.31 -10.04 22.16
CA ARG A 178 3.68 -10.53 22.04
C ARG A 178 3.93 -11.08 20.62
N PRO A 179 4.15 -10.19 19.64
CA PRO A 179 4.22 -10.58 18.24
C PRO A 179 5.35 -11.55 17.90
N VAL A 180 6.49 -11.43 18.59
CA VAL A 180 7.67 -12.26 18.37
C VAL A 180 7.70 -13.42 19.36
N LYS A 181 7.89 -14.64 18.86
CA LYS A 181 8.11 -15.81 19.71
C LYS A 181 9.60 -16.11 19.84
N LEU A 182 10.12 -16.06 21.07
CA LEU A 182 11.48 -16.45 21.39
C LEU A 182 11.51 -17.79 22.10
N ASN A 183 12.59 -18.55 21.89
CA ASN A 183 12.92 -19.74 22.66
C ASN A 183 13.39 -19.35 24.08
N GLY A 184 13.55 -20.33 24.97
CA GLY A 184 14.01 -20.09 26.34
C GLY A 184 15.44 -19.53 26.45
N ASP A 185 16.25 -19.66 25.42
CA ASP A 185 17.60 -19.09 25.31
C ASP A 185 17.60 -17.65 24.69
N GLY A 186 16.42 -17.09 24.39
CA GLY A 186 16.25 -15.79 23.78
C GLY A 186 16.41 -15.77 22.26
N SER A 187 16.74 -16.90 21.62
CA SER A 187 16.79 -16.99 20.17
C SER A 187 15.39 -16.96 19.54
N LEU A 188 15.30 -16.50 18.27
CA LEU A 188 14.06 -16.50 17.52
C LEU A 188 13.64 -17.96 17.19
N THR A 189 12.39 -18.30 17.45
CA THR A 189 11.86 -19.62 17.08
C THR A 189 11.81 -19.78 15.57
N GLN A 190 11.83 -21.04 15.09
CA GLN A 190 11.72 -21.31 13.64
C GLN A 190 10.28 -21.20 13.13
N TRP A 191 9.30 -21.47 13.98
CA TRP A 191 7.87 -21.40 13.64
C TRP A 191 6.99 -21.22 14.88
N TYR A 192 5.77 -20.77 14.68
CA TYR A 192 4.73 -20.68 15.69
C TYR A 192 3.34 -20.77 15.02
N THR A 193 2.30 -20.84 15.82
CA THR A 193 0.91 -20.73 15.35
C THR A 193 0.36 -19.35 15.66
N ASP A 194 -0.37 -18.77 14.70
CA ASP A 194 -1.10 -17.52 14.88
C ASP A 194 -2.42 -17.73 15.67
N ILE A 195 -3.21 -16.68 15.78
CA ILE A 195 -4.48 -16.70 16.53
C ILE A 195 -5.51 -17.67 15.94
N SER A 196 -5.48 -17.93 14.64
CA SER A 196 -6.37 -18.90 13.97
C SER A 196 -5.79 -20.32 13.91
N ASN A 197 -4.69 -20.58 14.63
CA ASN A 197 -3.94 -21.84 14.65
C ASN A 197 -3.27 -22.20 13.32
N ARG A 198 -3.02 -21.22 12.44
CA ARG A 198 -2.20 -21.45 11.24
C ARG A 198 -0.73 -21.45 11.61
N CYS A 199 0.04 -22.29 10.94
CA CYS A 199 1.49 -22.30 11.09
C CYS A 199 2.11 -21.06 10.42
N VAL A 200 3.04 -20.41 11.11
CA VAL A 200 3.85 -19.31 10.59
C VAL A 200 5.31 -19.71 10.65
N GLY A 201 5.92 -19.89 9.49
CA GLY A 201 7.36 -20.14 9.35
C GLY A 201 8.14 -18.84 9.33
N VAL A 202 8.99 -18.63 10.31
CA VAL A 202 9.77 -17.41 10.47
C VAL A 202 10.67 -17.15 9.27
N GLU A 203 11.23 -18.20 8.67
CA GLU A 203 12.01 -18.10 7.45
C GLU A 203 11.19 -17.50 6.30
N TYR A 204 9.93 -17.92 6.13
CA TYR A 204 9.09 -17.40 5.04
C TYR A 204 8.73 -15.93 5.24
N VAL A 205 8.46 -15.50 6.48
CA VAL A 205 8.30 -14.08 6.80
C VAL A 205 9.54 -13.29 6.37
N LYS A 206 10.74 -13.76 6.74
CA LYS A 206 12.00 -13.11 6.34
C LYS A 206 12.22 -13.11 4.82
N ASN A 207 11.88 -14.20 4.13
CA ASN A 207 12.03 -14.31 2.68
C ASN A 207 11.06 -13.40 1.92
N TYR A 208 9.82 -13.22 2.43
CA TYR A 208 8.90 -12.20 1.91
C TYR A 208 9.50 -10.80 2.04
N ILE A 209 10.01 -10.42 3.21
CA ILE A 209 10.64 -9.12 3.46
C ILE A 209 11.81 -8.90 2.49
N ALA A 210 12.74 -9.84 2.41
CA ALA A 210 13.90 -9.74 1.54
C ALA A 210 13.52 -9.62 0.07
N THR A 211 12.51 -10.39 -0.39
CA THR A 211 12.06 -10.33 -1.78
C THR A 211 11.35 -9.01 -2.07
N GLN A 212 10.55 -8.49 -1.15
CA GLN A 212 9.91 -7.17 -1.27
C GLN A 212 10.95 -6.07 -1.37
N HIS A 213 11.97 -6.08 -0.52
CA HIS A 213 13.07 -5.11 -0.56
C HIS A 213 13.84 -5.16 -1.88
N ALA A 214 14.05 -6.35 -2.46
CA ALA A 214 14.67 -6.48 -3.78
C ALA A 214 13.88 -5.76 -4.89
N TYR A 215 12.54 -5.72 -4.78
CA TYR A 215 11.66 -4.95 -5.66
C TYR A 215 11.46 -3.48 -5.25
N GLY A 216 12.12 -3.00 -4.21
CA GLY A 216 11.97 -1.64 -3.69
C GLY A 216 10.64 -1.39 -2.95
N MET A 217 9.91 -2.45 -2.61
CA MET A 217 8.69 -2.37 -1.80
C MET A 217 9.02 -2.18 -0.32
N LYS A 218 8.05 -1.69 0.45
CA LYS A 218 8.10 -1.56 1.89
C LYS A 218 7.32 -2.67 2.57
N SER A 219 7.94 -3.32 3.55
CA SER A 219 7.37 -4.41 4.34
C SER A 219 6.82 -3.87 5.65
N ILE A 220 5.52 -4.06 5.87
CA ILE A 220 4.80 -3.45 6.99
C ILE A 220 4.15 -4.55 7.82
N PHE A 221 4.51 -4.68 9.09
CA PHE A 221 3.84 -5.65 9.94
C PHE A 221 2.48 -5.14 10.44
N TYR A 222 1.52 -6.03 10.52
CA TYR A 222 0.19 -5.80 11.08
C TYR A 222 0.17 -6.09 12.58
N ASN A 223 -0.54 -5.28 13.36
CA ASN A 223 -1.01 -5.62 14.68
C ASN A 223 -2.12 -4.66 15.14
N LEU A 224 -2.88 -5.06 16.17
CA LEU A 224 -3.84 -4.21 16.84
C LEU A 224 -3.16 -3.21 17.79
N CYS A 225 -3.73 -2.01 17.94
CA CYS A 225 -3.24 -1.04 18.91
C CYS A 225 -3.47 -1.45 20.36
N PHE A 226 -4.41 -2.38 20.63
CA PHE A 226 -4.91 -2.64 21.98
C PHE A 226 -5.33 -4.09 22.24
N GLY A 227 -4.79 -5.06 21.49
CA GLY A 227 -5.20 -6.47 21.58
C GLY A 227 -4.29 -7.33 22.44
N ALA A 228 -4.86 -8.14 23.32
CA ALA A 228 -4.15 -9.16 24.09
C ALA A 228 -4.93 -10.48 24.12
N TRP A 229 -4.22 -11.62 24.23
CA TRP A 229 -4.87 -12.92 24.38
C TRP A 229 -5.29 -13.17 25.82
N LYS A 230 -6.10 -14.22 26.05
CA LYS A 230 -6.67 -14.58 27.38
C LYS A 230 -5.61 -14.71 28.48
N ASP A 231 -4.44 -15.25 28.16
CA ASP A 231 -3.39 -15.56 29.14
C ASP A 231 -2.27 -14.49 29.19
N ALA A 232 -2.52 -13.30 28.67
CA ALA A 232 -1.53 -12.24 28.52
C ALA A 232 -0.93 -11.73 29.83
N ALA A 233 -1.58 -12.01 30.96
CA ALA A 233 -1.03 -11.71 32.29
C ALA A 233 0.31 -12.44 32.53
N ASN A 234 0.49 -13.64 31.98
CA ASN A 234 1.73 -14.41 32.06
C ASN A 234 2.90 -13.72 31.32
N ASP A 235 2.58 -12.88 30.34
CA ASP A 235 3.53 -12.09 29.56
C ASP A 235 3.66 -10.64 30.04
N GLY A 236 3.10 -10.33 31.22
CA GLY A 236 3.25 -9.04 31.89
C GLY A 236 2.15 -8.01 31.57
N VAL A 237 1.12 -8.35 30.81
CA VAL A 237 -0.06 -7.48 30.62
C VAL A 237 -0.82 -7.37 31.93
N LYS A 238 -1.12 -6.14 32.36
CA LYS A 238 -1.75 -5.88 33.65
C LYS A 238 -3.26 -5.69 33.51
N SER A 239 -4.03 -6.20 34.46
CA SER A 239 -5.50 -6.03 34.51
C SER A 239 -5.92 -4.57 34.58
N GLN A 240 -5.08 -3.69 35.15
CA GLN A 240 -5.30 -2.25 35.23
C GLN A 240 -5.29 -1.55 33.86
N TRP A 241 -4.80 -2.20 32.81
CA TRP A 241 -4.78 -1.66 31.46
C TRP A 241 -6.06 -1.99 30.67
N ALA A 242 -6.93 -2.86 31.22
CA ALA A 242 -8.09 -3.39 30.54
C ALA A 242 -9.08 -2.30 30.13
N LEU A 243 -9.53 -2.37 28.88
CA LEU A 243 -10.66 -1.59 28.37
C LEU A 243 -11.97 -2.29 28.76
N MET A 244 -12.84 -1.58 29.44
CA MET A 244 -14.06 -2.15 30.00
C MET A 244 -15.30 -1.65 29.28
N LYS A 245 -16.32 -2.49 29.28
CA LYS A 245 -17.71 -2.16 28.91
C LYS A 245 -18.63 -2.38 30.08
N LYS A 246 -19.83 -1.81 30.00
CA LYS A 246 -20.90 -1.98 30.97
C LYS A 246 -22.06 -2.70 30.28
N ASP A 247 -22.55 -3.79 30.90
CA ASP A 247 -23.72 -4.51 30.41
C ASP A 247 -25.04 -3.80 30.76
N GLY A 248 -26.16 -4.35 30.28
CA GLY A 248 -27.51 -3.81 30.57
C GLY A 248 -27.93 -3.84 32.05
N ASN A 249 -27.23 -4.65 32.86
CA ASN A 249 -27.47 -4.79 34.32
C ASN A 249 -26.56 -3.87 35.13
N GLY A 250 -25.65 -3.16 34.46
CA GLY A 250 -24.73 -2.26 35.12
C GLY A 250 -23.38 -2.86 35.50
N ASN A 251 -23.12 -4.16 35.20
CA ASN A 251 -21.86 -4.82 35.52
C ASN A 251 -20.77 -4.47 34.48
N TYR A 252 -19.55 -4.31 34.96
CA TYR A 252 -18.42 -4.08 34.11
C TYR A 252 -17.75 -5.39 33.71
N TYR A 253 -17.34 -5.48 32.44
CA TYR A 253 -16.58 -6.60 31.90
C TYR A 253 -15.53 -6.06 30.92
N GLN A 254 -14.43 -6.80 30.74
CA GLN A 254 -13.39 -6.42 29.78
C GLN A 254 -13.94 -6.53 28.36
N ASP A 255 -13.81 -5.49 27.56
CA ASP A 255 -14.18 -5.49 26.14
C ASP A 255 -13.25 -6.42 25.33
N TYR A 256 -13.81 -7.09 24.34
CA TYR A 256 -13.07 -8.03 23.52
C TYR A 256 -13.65 -8.17 22.11
N HIS A 257 -12.83 -8.66 21.18
CA HIS A 257 -13.29 -9.22 19.93
C HIS A 257 -13.54 -10.71 20.11
N GLY A 258 -14.82 -11.12 20.00
CA GLY A 258 -15.20 -12.53 20.00
C GLY A 258 -14.78 -13.19 18.69
N LEU A 259 -14.02 -14.27 18.79
CA LEU A 259 -13.51 -15.05 17.67
C LEU A 259 -14.09 -16.47 17.72
N PRO A 260 -14.01 -17.24 16.62
CA PRO A 260 -14.47 -18.63 16.61
C PRO A 260 -13.84 -19.45 17.74
N SER A 261 -14.61 -20.33 18.35
CA SER A 261 -14.15 -21.16 19.49
C SER A 261 -12.99 -22.12 19.11
N SER A 262 -12.80 -22.36 17.82
CA SER A 262 -11.66 -23.12 17.28
C SER A 262 -10.34 -22.34 17.25
N TRP A 263 -10.37 -21.02 17.46
CA TRP A 263 -9.19 -20.18 17.49
C TRP A 263 -8.51 -20.22 18.86
N ALA A 264 -7.24 -19.85 18.93
CA ALA A 264 -6.42 -19.95 20.13
C ALA A 264 -6.93 -19.06 21.28
N SER A 265 -7.52 -17.91 20.97
CA SER A 265 -8.04 -16.96 21.96
C SER A 265 -9.04 -16.01 21.33
N ASN A 266 -9.91 -15.41 22.14
CA ASN A 266 -10.47 -14.09 21.87
C ASN A 266 -9.37 -13.02 22.00
N ILE A 267 -9.63 -11.81 21.52
CA ILE A 267 -8.73 -10.68 21.68
C ILE A 267 -9.33 -9.73 22.72
N TYR A 268 -8.74 -9.70 23.91
CA TYR A 268 -9.12 -8.83 25.02
C TYR A 268 -8.46 -7.46 24.87
N LEU A 269 -9.24 -6.39 25.04
CA LEU A 269 -8.80 -5.06 24.68
C LEU A 269 -8.20 -4.32 25.88
N GLN A 270 -7.21 -3.50 25.60
CA GLN A 270 -6.52 -2.64 26.55
C GLN A 270 -6.86 -1.18 26.26
N VAL A 271 -6.70 -0.28 27.23
CA VAL A 271 -6.88 1.16 27.01
C VAL A 271 -5.70 1.69 26.19
N PRO A 272 -5.90 2.11 24.93
CA PRO A 272 -4.79 2.54 24.07
C PRO A 272 -4.09 3.79 24.58
N GLY A 273 -4.78 4.64 25.37
CA GLY A 273 -4.21 5.82 26.01
C GLY A 273 -3.48 5.54 27.33
N ASN A 274 -3.44 4.29 27.79
CA ASN A 274 -2.69 3.94 29.00
C ASN A 274 -1.18 3.94 28.72
N GLY A 275 -0.41 4.76 29.45
CA GLY A 275 1.02 4.93 29.21
C GLY A 275 1.84 3.65 29.41
N ASP A 276 1.48 2.82 30.39
CA ASP A 276 2.18 1.56 30.64
C ASP A 276 1.91 0.53 29.54
N TRP A 277 0.66 0.47 29.00
CA TRP A 277 0.33 -0.32 27.83
C TRP A 277 1.11 0.16 26.60
N GLN A 278 1.19 1.48 26.38
CA GLN A 278 1.97 2.05 25.28
C GLN A 278 3.45 1.67 25.40
N GLN A 279 4.03 1.81 26.58
CA GLN A 279 5.43 1.43 26.81
C GLN A 279 5.64 -0.08 26.61
N TYR A 280 4.71 -0.92 27.07
CA TYR A 280 4.75 -2.35 26.82
C TYR A 280 4.79 -2.64 25.31
N MET A 281 3.91 -2.03 24.52
CA MET A 281 3.86 -2.23 23.07
C MET A 281 5.07 -1.64 22.34
N VAL A 282 5.66 -0.55 22.83
CA VAL A 282 6.95 -0.03 22.33
C VAL A 282 8.05 -1.08 22.44
N GLU A 283 8.17 -1.74 23.60
CA GLU A 283 9.17 -2.80 23.77
C GLU A 283 8.88 -4.02 22.89
N ARG A 284 7.59 -4.37 22.69
CA ARG A 284 7.22 -5.46 21.74
C ARG A 284 7.56 -5.10 20.29
N ASN A 285 7.32 -3.85 19.87
CA ASN A 285 7.71 -3.38 18.54
C ASN A 285 9.23 -3.33 18.35
N LYS A 286 9.97 -2.98 19.41
CA LYS A 286 11.43 -3.07 19.40
C LYS A 286 11.92 -4.50 19.17
N GLU A 287 11.28 -5.50 19.79
CA GLU A 287 11.57 -6.92 19.52
C GLU A 287 11.25 -7.28 18.05
N VAL A 288 10.15 -6.79 17.50
CA VAL A 288 9.81 -7.01 16.09
C VAL A 288 10.91 -6.48 15.19
N TYR A 289 11.28 -5.21 15.33
CA TYR A 289 12.31 -4.59 14.49
C TYR A 289 13.71 -5.14 14.72
N GLY A 290 13.98 -5.70 15.90
CA GLY A 290 15.25 -6.37 16.20
C GLY A 290 15.40 -7.76 15.55
N ASN A 291 14.29 -8.40 15.19
CA ASN A 291 14.27 -9.76 14.65
C ASN A 291 13.88 -9.83 13.17
N PHE A 292 13.16 -8.82 12.67
CA PHE A 292 12.64 -8.75 11.31
C PHE A 292 12.89 -7.36 10.72
N ASP A 293 13.33 -7.31 9.47
CA ASP A 293 13.65 -6.06 8.77
C ASP A 293 12.38 -5.37 8.22
N PHE A 294 11.37 -5.18 9.05
CA PHE A 294 10.17 -4.44 8.69
C PHE A 294 10.44 -2.93 8.59
N ASP A 295 9.85 -2.29 7.57
CA ASP A 295 9.91 -0.85 7.35
C ASP A 295 8.90 -0.04 8.18
N GLY A 296 7.92 -0.72 8.76
CA GLY A 296 6.87 -0.03 9.51
C GLY A 296 5.85 -0.94 10.14
N PHE A 297 4.89 -0.30 10.81
CA PHE A 297 3.82 -0.92 11.57
C PHE A 297 2.46 -0.44 11.05
N GLN A 298 1.57 -1.36 10.71
CA GLN A 298 0.16 -1.06 10.50
C GLN A 298 -0.61 -1.26 11.79
N ILE A 299 -1.17 -0.17 12.29
CA ILE A 299 -1.99 -0.10 13.49
C ILE A 299 -3.45 -0.32 13.07
N ASP A 300 -4.02 -1.44 13.48
CA ASP A 300 -5.37 -1.82 13.12
C ASP A 300 -6.39 -1.54 14.23
N GLN A 301 -7.68 -1.52 13.84
CA GLN A 301 -8.86 -1.40 14.70
C GLN A 301 -9.00 -0.04 15.42
N LEU A 302 -8.52 1.04 14.80
CA LEU A 302 -8.76 2.40 15.29
C LEU A 302 -10.21 2.81 15.02
N GLY A 303 -11.15 2.32 15.84
CA GLY A 303 -12.57 2.47 15.59
C GLY A 303 -13.42 2.75 16.80
N TYR A 304 -14.67 3.11 16.52
CA TYR A 304 -15.69 3.37 17.56
C TYR A 304 -16.12 2.08 18.25
N ARG A 305 -16.15 2.10 19.57
CA ARG A 305 -16.57 0.96 20.40
C ARG A 305 -17.72 1.28 21.33
N GLY A 306 -18.42 2.40 21.13
CA GLY A 306 -19.44 2.90 22.05
C GLY A 306 -18.83 3.54 23.30
N THR A 307 -19.58 3.59 24.38
CA THR A 307 -19.06 4.05 25.68
C THR A 307 -18.21 2.95 26.30
N VAL A 308 -16.97 3.29 26.62
CA VAL A 308 -15.98 2.41 27.21
C VAL A 308 -15.34 3.07 28.44
N TYR A 309 -14.75 2.25 29.27
CA TYR A 309 -14.20 2.64 30.57
C TYR A 309 -12.83 2.01 30.78
N ASP A 310 -12.05 2.56 31.70
CA ASP A 310 -10.84 1.93 32.23
C ASP A 310 -11.16 0.92 33.35
N ALA A 311 -10.15 0.29 33.92
CA ALA A 311 -10.29 -0.65 35.02
C ALA A 311 -10.81 0.00 36.32
N ASN A 312 -10.74 1.34 36.46
CA ASN A 312 -11.31 2.12 37.56
C ASN A 312 -12.72 2.62 37.25
N HIS A 313 -13.33 2.13 36.18
CA HIS A 313 -14.66 2.50 35.70
C HIS A 313 -14.80 3.97 35.29
N GLN A 314 -13.69 4.65 34.98
CA GLN A 314 -13.70 6.00 34.41
C GLN A 314 -13.89 5.92 32.91
N LYS A 315 -14.66 6.86 32.33
CA LYS A 315 -14.85 6.92 30.88
C LYS A 315 -13.52 7.13 30.17
N VAL A 316 -13.30 6.38 29.10
CA VAL A 316 -12.13 6.51 28.23
C VAL A 316 -12.48 7.29 26.97
N ASP A 317 -11.67 8.29 26.65
CA ASP A 317 -11.65 8.95 25.34
C ASP A 317 -10.78 8.14 24.37
N LEU A 318 -11.41 7.25 23.59
CA LEU A 318 -10.67 6.39 22.65
C LEU A 318 -9.94 7.18 21.56
N PRO A 319 -10.55 8.21 20.91
CA PRO A 319 -9.82 9.02 19.93
C PRO A 319 -8.51 9.61 20.45
N SER A 320 -8.53 10.24 21.62
CA SER A 320 -7.30 10.73 22.28
C SER A 320 -6.34 9.60 22.62
N GLY A 321 -6.87 8.45 23.07
CA GLY A 321 -6.07 7.25 23.36
C GLY A 321 -5.37 6.69 22.10
N TYR A 322 -6.05 6.66 20.96
CA TYR A 322 -5.44 6.25 19.70
C TYR A 322 -4.35 7.23 19.25
N GLY A 323 -4.61 8.54 19.35
CA GLY A 323 -3.63 9.57 19.03
C GLY A 323 -2.35 9.41 19.85
N SER A 324 -2.48 9.29 21.19
CA SER A 324 -1.33 9.12 22.08
C SER A 324 -0.57 7.80 21.85
N PHE A 325 -1.27 6.71 21.49
CA PHE A 325 -0.63 5.45 21.11
C PHE A 325 0.22 5.60 19.83
N ILE A 326 -0.34 6.23 18.80
CA ILE A 326 0.37 6.52 17.55
C ILE A 326 1.62 7.35 17.80
N ASP A 327 1.50 8.40 18.63
CA ASP A 327 2.62 9.26 19.01
C ASP A 327 3.70 8.47 19.75
N ALA A 328 3.34 7.61 20.70
CA ALA A 328 4.27 6.77 21.42
C ALA A 328 5.06 5.83 20.49
N MET A 329 4.36 5.16 19.56
CA MET A 329 5.00 4.28 18.57
C MET A 329 5.93 5.08 17.64
N LYS A 330 5.52 6.28 17.24
CA LYS A 330 6.33 7.14 16.36
C LYS A 330 7.55 7.74 17.05
N GLN A 331 7.42 8.12 18.30
CA GLN A 331 8.55 8.62 19.10
C GLN A 331 9.61 7.54 19.35
N ALA A 332 9.15 6.30 19.60
CA ALA A 332 10.06 5.19 19.85
C ALA A 332 10.81 4.75 18.58
N HIS A 333 10.18 4.84 17.41
CA HIS A 333 10.73 4.39 16.12
C HIS A 333 10.53 5.45 15.03
N PRO A 334 11.25 6.60 15.11
CA PRO A 334 11.00 7.75 14.24
C PRO A 334 11.29 7.49 12.77
N GLU A 335 12.17 6.53 12.44
CA GLU A 335 12.52 6.14 11.08
C GLU A 335 11.47 5.22 10.43
N LYS A 336 10.68 4.49 11.25
CA LYS A 336 9.69 3.52 10.77
C LYS A 336 8.42 4.20 10.30
N SER A 337 7.80 3.63 9.26
CA SER A 337 6.50 4.08 8.76
C SER A 337 5.38 3.60 9.66
N LEU A 338 4.36 4.44 9.88
CA LEU A 338 3.11 4.02 10.49
C LEU A 338 1.99 4.12 9.46
N ILE A 339 1.19 3.08 9.38
CA ILE A 339 -0.05 2.99 8.59
C ILE A 339 -1.19 2.76 9.58
N MET A 340 -2.32 3.39 9.36
CA MET A 340 -3.45 3.30 10.25
C MET A 340 -4.67 2.80 9.50
N ASN A 341 -5.31 1.75 10.03
CA ASN A 341 -6.61 1.32 9.58
C ASN A 341 -7.70 1.89 10.50
N VAL A 342 -8.46 2.84 9.97
CA VAL A 342 -9.50 3.56 10.70
C VAL A 342 -10.86 3.00 10.34
N VAL A 343 -11.48 2.30 11.30
CA VAL A 343 -12.77 1.61 11.15
C VAL A 343 -13.93 2.51 11.55
N ARG A 344 -14.73 3.00 10.61
CA ARG A 344 -15.87 3.92 10.69
C ARG A 344 -15.57 5.41 10.58
N ILE A 345 -16.14 6.00 9.54
CA ILE A 345 -15.91 7.40 9.08
C ILE A 345 -16.29 8.49 10.10
N GLY A 346 -17.31 8.30 10.94
CA GLY A 346 -17.78 9.32 11.88
C GLY A 346 -16.83 9.65 13.05
N TYR A 347 -15.80 8.81 13.29
CA TYR A 347 -14.77 9.02 14.30
C TYR A 347 -13.45 9.53 13.70
N ASN A 348 -13.36 9.44 12.40
CA ASN A 348 -12.12 9.67 11.65
C ASN A 348 -11.70 11.11 11.62
N GLN A 349 -12.67 12.05 11.66
CA GLN A 349 -12.35 13.48 11.60
C GLN A 349 -11.48 13.89 12.79
N TYR A 350 -11.77 13.38 13.99
CA TYR A 350 -10.99 13.71 15.19
C TYR A 350 -9.59 13.06 15.17
N ILE A 351 -9.48 11.79 14.74
CA ILE A 351 -8.18 11.12 14.58
C ILE A 351 -7.39 11.81 13.46
N VAL A 352 -8.04 12.17 12.37
CA VAL A 352 -7.44 12.91 11.26
C VAL A 352 -7.07 14.33 11.70
N ASP A 353 -7.89 15.04 12.46
CA ASP A 353 -7.61 16.41 12.90
C ASP A 353 -6.52 16.45 13.98
N THR A 354 -6.52 15.53 14.94
CA THR A 354 -5.43 15.37 15.92
C THR A 354 -4.14 14.98 15.23
N ALA A 355 -4.23 14.09 14.25
CA ALA A 355 -3.14 13.74 13.38
C ALA A 355 -2.76 14.87 12.41
N HIS A 356 -3.70 15.68 11.88
CA HIS A 356 -3.39 16.82 11.00
C HIS A 356 -2.58 17.93 11.66
N HIS A 357 -2.77 18.20 12.93
CA HIS A 357 -1.92 19.17 13.66
C HIS A 357 -0.47 18.68 13.83
N GLN A 358 -0.25 17.38 13.78
CA GLN A 358 1.07 16.74 13.86
C GLN A 358 1.57 16.17 12.50
N ILE A 359 0.66 15.97 11.51
CA ILE A 359 0.85 15.06 10.35
C ILE A 359 1.32 15.74 9.07
N HIS A 360 1.57 17.00 9.02
CA HIS A 360 1.97 17.60 7.73
C HIS A 360 3.12 16.89 6.98
N LYS A 361 3.63 15.74 7.46
CA LYS A 361 4.80 15.12 6.83
C LYS A 361 4.93 13.59 6.78
N ARG A 362 4.14 12.69 7.45
CA ARG A 362 4.69 11.32 7.66
C ARG A 362 3.78 10.08 7.66
N TYR A 363 2.46 10.13 7.39
CA TYR A 363 1.62 8.93 7.53
C TYR A 363 0.88 8.52 6.26
N VAL A 364 0.61 7.22 6.10
CA VAL A 364 -0.30 6.66 5.11
C VAL A 364 -1.59 6.29 5.84
N PHE A 365 -2.73 6.78 5.33
CA PHE A 365 -4.05 6.39 5.82
C PHE A 365 -4.62 5.32 4.90
N GLN A 366 -5.01 4.20 5.47
CA GLN A 366 -5.87 3.24 4.82
C GLN A 366 -7.28 3.40 5.39
N VAL A 367 -8.23 3.77 4.55
CA VAL A 367 -9.65 3.82 4.90
C VAL A 367 -10.27 2.56 4.32
N GLU A 368 -10.68 1.63 5.17
CA GLU A 368 -11.50 0.51 4.73
C GLU A 368 -12.94 0.97 4.49
N PHE A 369 -13.33 0.99 3.22
CA PHE A 369 -14.74 0.96 2.84
C PHE A 369 -15.21 -0.50 2.88
N ILE A 370 -15.78 -0.93 4.01
CA ILE A 370 -16.48 -2.20 4.08
C ILE A 370 -17.89 -1.98 3.48
N PRO A 371 -18.33 -2.68 2.39
CA PRO A 371 -18.40 -4.15 2.34
C PRO A 371 -17.84 -4.86 1.09
N LEU A 372 -16.96 -4.31 0.29
CA LEU A 372 -16.62 -4.90 -1.02
C LEU A 372 -15.24 -5.59 -1.11
N LEU A 373 -14.37 -5.50 -0.11
CA LEU A 373 -13.02 -6.09 -0.17
C LEU A 373 -12.84 -7.40 0.60
N ARG A 374 -13.92 -8.01 1.09
CA ARG A 374 -13.86 -9.34 1.75
C ARG A 374 -13.71 -10.52 0.78
N TYR A 375 -13.65 -10.30 -0.53
CA TYR A 375 -13.64 -11.38 -1.53
C TYR A 375 -12.59 -11.21 -2.62
N ILE A 376 -11.34 -10.97 -2.26
CA ILE A 376 -10.22 -11.42 -3.09
C ILE A 376 -9.36 -12.33 -2.22
N ILE A 377 -9.95 -13.41 -1.75
CA ILE A 377 -9.24 -14.61 -1.36
C ILE A 377 -9.06 -15.40 -2.65
N PHE A 378 -7.83 -15.48 -3.13
CA PHE A 378 -7.49 -16.47 -4.16
C PHE A 378 -7.62 -17.86 -3.54
N HIS A 379 -8.78 -18.45 -3.65
CA HIS A 379 -8.90 -19.91 -3.65
C HIS A 379 -8.49 -20.41 -5.02
N LYS A 380 -7.45 -21.26 -5.05
CA LYS A 380 -7.30 -22.21 -6.15
C LYS A 380 -8.48 -23.17 -6.14
#